data_26653c54267695bc9f5e078a62e5509a
#
_entry.id   26653c54267695bc9f5e078a62e5509a
#
_cell.length_a   1.000
_cell.length_b   1.000
_cell.length_c   1.000
_cell.angle_alpha   90.00
_cell.angle_beta   90.00
_cell.angle_gamma   90.00
#
_symmetry.space_group_name_H-M   'P 1'
#
loop_
_entity.id
_entity.type
_entity.pdbx_description
1 polymer ?
#
loop_
_entity_poly.entity_id
_entity_poly.type
_entity_poly.pdbx_seq_one_letter_code
_entity_poly.pdbx_strand_id
1 'polypeptide(L)'
;MIASRKLQEAAVLAGLARGAARAVRQGLYRGEADHQSWMACLHLHCRTNGRSTELLRRVMKILRPSPAPLRPFESMLGRFDVQGVRTIAEQIRTDGYYVFKERIPDSVCNQIAAAARSTEGLPGRNPEKPQPMAIFDPANPDASVYDIPEARIWQIPGYQRIIADPIFVNLSQAYFGAASVLKQVNLWWSGAVGGQADTNAAQLFHFDFDPAPIWLKFFIYLSDVTPATGPHVFVKGSHRLRQPRASEILSRGYVRISDEDIAEAYGRENIVELSGPKGTVFAVDTIGFHKGKPPETGFRLLAQLEYATPLFVASVSDPLPLPANAEPQLLATRKAYPWAFARFPISV
;
A
#
# COMPACT_ATOMS: atom_id res chain seq x y z
N MET A 1 -1.25 23.13 38.18
CA MET A 1 -1.95 22.74 36.92
C MET A 1 -1.00 22.22 35.84
N ILE A 2 0.03 22.95 35.41
CA ILE A 2 0.93 22.54 34.29
C ILE A 2 1.69 21.24 34.59
N ALA A 3 2.20 21.06 35.81
CA ALA A 3 2.93 19.84 36.22
C ALA A 3 2.03 18.59 36.23
N SER A 4 0.77 18.72 36.65
CA SER A 4 -0.21 17.62 36.64
C SER A 4 -0.55 17.19 35.23
N ARG A 5 -0.71 18.11 34.28
CA ARG A 5 -1.00 17.83 32.88
C ARG A 5 0.17 17.10 32.21
N LYS A 6 1.41 17.52 32.42
CA LYS A 6 2.62 16.85 31.92
C LYS A 6 2.77 15.43 32.46
N LEU A 7 2.45 15.19 33.73
CA LEU A 7 2.47 13.85 34.31
C LEU A 7 1.39 12.94 33.71
N GLN A 8 0.21 13.46 33.46
CA GLN A 8 -0.86 12.69 32.75
C GLN A 8 -0.47 12.35 31.33
N GLU A 9 0.08 13.31 30.59
CA GLU A 9 0.57 13.06 29.20
C GLU A 9 1.69 12.00 29.20
N ALA A 10 2.63 12.05 30.10
CA ALA A 10 3.70 11.07 30.28
C ALA A 10 3.15 9.67 30.60
N ALA A 11 2.15 9.59 31.49
CA ALA A 11 1.50 8.32 31.83
C ALA A 11 0.76 7.69 30.61
N VAL A 12 0.08 8.51 29.83
CA VAL A 12 -0.59 8.07 28.58
C VAL A 12 0.44 7.54 27.58
N LEU A 13 1.52 8.28 27.33
CA LEU A 13 2.58 7.86 26.42
C LEU A 13 3.24 6.55 26.89
N ALA A 14 3.49 6.40 28.18
CA ALA A 14 4.03 5.16 28.76
C ALA A 14 3.07 3.97 28.57
N GLY A 15 1.76 4.20 28.71
CA GLY A 15 0.72 3.21 28.44
C GLY A 15 0.73 2.75 26.96
N LEU A 16 0.75 3.70 26.04
CA LEU A 16 0.82 3.44 24.60
C LEU A 16 2.13 2.72 24.23
N ALA A 17 3.26 3.10 24.80
CA ALA A 17 4.54 2.44 24.55
C ALA A 17 4.52 0.96 25.01
N ARG A 18 3.92 0.65 26.17
CA ARG A 18 3.72 -0.73 26.62
C ARG A 18 2.80 -1.53 25.68
N GLY A 19 1.72 -0.92 25.20
CA GLY A 19 0.82 -1.53 24.22
C GLY A 19 1.53 -1.83 22.89
N ALA A 20 2.30 -0.87 22.38
CA ALA A 20 3.10 -1.03 21.16
C ALA A 20 4.19 -2.10 21.32
N ALA A 21 4.88 -2.17 22.47
CA ALA A 21 5.86 -3.22 22.76
C ALA A 21 5.19 -4.62 22.79
N ARG A 22 3.95 -4.70 23.33
CA ARG A 22 3.15 -5.92 23.29
C ARG A 22 2.82 -6.31 21.85
N ALA A 23 2.39 -5.37 21.01
CA ALA A 23 2.13 -5.61 19.59
C ALA A 23 3.36 -6.17 18.86
N VAL A 24 4.53 -5.55 19.07
CA VAL A 24 5.79 -6.03 18.48
C VAL A 24 6.09 -7.46 18.94
N ARG A 25 5.97 -7.75 20.23
CA ARG A 25 6.18 -9.09 20.77
C ARG A 25 5.21 -10.11 20.15
N GLN A 26 3.93 -9.78 20.08
CA GLN A 26 2.91 -10.62 19.45
C GLN A 26 3.23 -10.87 17.97
N GLY A 27 3.58 -9.81 17.23
CA GLY A 27 3.98 -9.90 15.83
C GLY A 27 5.20 -10.77 15.59
N LEU A 28 6.22 -10.72 16.47
CA LEU A 28 7.43 -11.56 16.37
C LEU A 28 7.14 -13.05 16.60
N TYR A 29 6.22 -13.39 17.51
CA TYR A 29 5.94 -14.77 17.90
C TYR A 29 4.75 -15.39 17.19
N ARG A 30 3.73 -14.58 16.84
CA ARG A 30 2.47 -15.06 16.28
C ARG A 30 2.21 -14.54 14.86
N GLY A 31 2.97 -13.51 14.40
CA GLY A 31 2.74 -12.84 13.13
C GLY A 31 1.52 -11.91 13.14
N GLU A 32 0.90 -11.69 14.31
CA GLU A 32 -0.30 -10.85 14.45
C GLU A 32 -0.25 -10.07 15.76
N ALA A 33 -1.05 -9.00 15.85
CA ALA A 33 -1.27 -8.25 17.08
C ALA A 33 -2.79 -8.18 17.38
N ASP A 34 -3.15 -8.23 18.68
CA ASP A 34 -4.52 -7.94 19.06
C ASP A 34 -4.88 -6.47 18.74
N HIS A 35 -6.18 -6.22 18.54
CA HIS A 35 -6.69 -4.90 18.15
C HIS A 35 -6.23 -3.78 19.10
N GLN A 36 -6.27 -4.01 20.42
CA GLN A 36 -5.88 -3.01 21.41
C GLN A 36 -4.40 -2.65 21.32
N SER A 37 -3.54 -3.66 21.12
CA SER A 37 -2.09 -3.45 20.96
C SER A 37 -1.75 -2.73 19.65
N TRP A 38 -2.48 -3.05 18.57
CA TRP A 38 -2.36 -2.34 17.30
C TRP A 38 -2.81 -0.88 17.41
N MET A 39 -3.96 -0.62 18.05
CA MET A 39 -4.45 0.74 18.31
C MET A 39 -3.44 1.56 19.13
N ALA A 40 -2.71 0.93 20.06
CA ALA A 40 -1.64 1.59 20.79
C ALA A 40 -0.49 2.02 19.86
N CYS A 41 -0.13 1.22 18.85
CA CYS A 41 0.84 1.60 17.82
C CYS A 41 0.37 2.82 17.03
N LEU A 42 -0.88 2.82 16.57
CA LEU A 42 -1.48 3.93 15.82
C LEU A 42 -1.50 5.23 16.65
N HIS A 43 -1.99 5.17 17.88
CA HIS A 43 -2.04 6.34 18.76
C HIS A 43 -0.63 6.85 19.11
N LEU A 44 0.31 5.94 19.31
CA LEU A 44 1.70 6.32 19.56
C LEU A 44 2.33 6.98 18.32
N HIS A 45 2.04 6.45 17.13
CA HIS A 45 2.43 7.05 15.86
C HIS A 45 1.94 8.51 15.75
N CYS A 46 0.65 8.73 15.93
CA CYS A 46 0.05 10.07 15.88
C CYS A 46 0.64 11.01 16.92
N ARG A 47 0.78 10.57 18.19
CA ARG A 47 1.29 11.40 19.28
C ARG A 47 2.80 11.69 19.24
N THR A 48 3.55 10.85 18.56
CA THR A 48 5.01 11.02 18.40
C THR A 48 5.41 11.61 17.05
N ASN A 49 4.45 12.03 16.24
CA ASN A 49 4.70 12.49 14.87
C ASN A 49 5.49 11.47 14.06
N GLY A 50 5.08 10.20 14.10
CA GLY A 50 5.71 9.12 13.37
C GLY A 50 7.06 8.62 13.93
N ARG A 51 7.62 9.26 14.99
CA ARG A 51 8.93 8.85 15.55
C ARG A 51 8.93 7.41 16.07
N SER A 52 7.81 6.94 16.62
CA SER A 52 7.68 5.56 17.07
C SER A 52 7.77 4.55 15.92
N THR A 53 7.15 4.86 14.78
CA THR A 53 7.23 4.02 13.57
C THR A 53 8.64 4.04 12.98
N GLU A 54 9.31 5.19 12.97
CA GLU A 54 10.70 5.27 12.53
C GLU A 54 11.65 4.45 13.44
N LEU A 55 11.42 4.47 14.75
CA LEU A 55 12.16 3.61 15.68
C LEU A 55 11.91 2.13 15.37
N LEU A 56 10.66 1.75 15.15
CA LEU A 56 10.29 0.37 14.80
C LEU A 56 10.93 -0.06 13.46
N ARG A 57 11.00 0.81 12.47
CA ARG A 57 11.74 0.55 11.20
C ARG A 57 13.20 0.19 11.48
N ARG A 58 13.87 0.91 12.38
CA ARG A 58 15.26 0.61 12.76
C ARG A 58 15.38 -0.73 13.48
N VAL A 59 14.47 -1.02 14.39
CA VAL A 59 14.41 -2.29 15.12
C VAL A 59 14.20 -3.46 14.13
N MET A 60 13.30 -3.31 13.15
CA MET A 60 13.03 -4.35 12.16
C MET A 60 14.23 -4.68 11.27
N LYS A 61 15.08 -3.70 10.94
CA LYS A 61 16.34 -3.95 10.22
C LYS A 61 17.27 -4.91 10.97
N ILE A 62 17.24 -4.86 12.29
CA ILE A 62 18.06 -5.72 13.15
C ILE A 62 17.41 -7.08 13.35
N LEU A 63 16.10 -7.11 13.64
CA LEU A 63 15.37 -8.33 13.99
C LEU A 63 15.02 -9.20 12.77
N ARG A 64 14.85 -8.60 11.61
CA ARG A 64 14.44 -9.24 10.35
C ARG A 64 15.27 -8.69 9.19
N PRO A 65 16.61 -8.89 9.19
CA PRO A 65 17.46 -8.40 8.10
C PRO A 65 17.04 -9.01 6.78
N SER A 66 17.39 -8.34 5.69
CA SER A 66 17.15 -8.88 4.33
C SER A 66 17.82 -10.25 4.19
N PRO A 67 17.09 -11.31 3.82
CA PRO A 67 17.62 -12.67 3.80
C PRO A 67 18.55 -12.95 2.60
N ALA A 68 18.57 -12.05 1.60
CA ALA A 68 19.45 -12.16 0.46
C ALA A 68 20.02 -10.80 0.04
N PRO A 69 21.29 -10.76 -0.40
CA PRO A 69 21.85 -9.55 -0.97
C PRO A 69 21.18 -9.24 -2.31
N LEU A 70 21.03 -7.93 -2.60
CA LEU A 70 20.63 -7.49 -3.93
C LEU A 70 21.64 -7.95 -4.97
N ARG A 71 21.13 -8.41 -6.12
CA ARG A 71 21.90 -8.76 -7.32
C ARG A 71 21.25 -8.10 -8.53
N PRO A 72 21.97 -7.90 -9.64
CA PRO A 72 21.35 -7.47 -10.90
C PRO A 72 20.29 -8.47 -11.37
N PHE A 73 19.18 -7.96 -11.93
CA PHE A 73 18.08 -8.76 -12.45
C PHE A 73 17.37 -8.05 -13.62
N GLU A 74 16.68 -8.85 -14.42
CA GLU A 74 15.77 -8.36 -15.46
C GLU A 74 14.35 -8.24 -14.88
N SER A 75 13.61 -7.24 -15.33
CA SER A 75 12.23 -6.94 -14.96
C SER A 75 11.46 -6.49 -16.20
N MET A 76 10.15 -6.54 -16.18
CA MET A 76 9.31 -5.90 -17.20
C MET A 76 9.52 -4.38 -17.27
N LEU A 77 10.05 -3.79 -16.20
CA LEU A 77 10.36 -2.35 -16.10
C LEU A 77 11.82 -2.03 -16.45
N GLY A 78 12.54 -2.95 -17.08
CA GLY A 78 13.92 -2.80 -17.49
C GLY A 78 14.92 -3.62 -16.67
N ARG A 79 16.19 -3.41 -16.95
CA ARG A 79 17.28 -4.05 -16.20
C ARG A 79 17.69 -3.21 -15.01
N PHE A 80 17.79 -3.86 -13.87
CA PHE A 80 18.19 -3.22 -12.62
C PHE A 80 19.48 -3.81 -12.07
N ASP A 81 20.40 -2.95 -11.72
CA ASP A 81 21.55 -3.27 -10.88
C ASP A 81 21.29 -2.87 -9.40
N VAL A 82 22.21 -3.22 -8.54
CA VAL A 82 22.13 -2.93 -7.10
C VAL A 82 22.04 -1.43 -6.83
N GLN A 83 22.81 -0.63 -7.58
CA GLN A 83 22.84 0.81 -7.39
C GLN A 83 21.54 1.47 -7.86
N GLY A 84 21.00 1.05 -8.98
CA GLY A 84 19.71 1.54 -9.49
C GLY A 84 18.57 1.30 -8.50
N VAL A 85 18.47 0.08 -7.95
CA VAL A 85 17.47 -0.24 -6.91
C VAL A 85 17.64 0.63 -5.65
N ARG A 86 18.89 0.84 -5.20
CA ARG A 86 19.19 1.70 -4.05
C ARG A 86 18.83 3.17 -4.30
N THR A 87 19.11 3.66 -5.50
CA THR A 87 18.77 5.04 -5.90
C THR A 87 17.25 5.26 -5.88
N ILE A 88 16.48 4.30 -6.41
CA ILE A 88 15.02 4.36 -6.34
C ILE A 88 14.53 4.32 -4.89
N ALA A 89 15.08 3.41 -4.07
CA ALA A 89 14.72 3.32 -2.67
C ALA A 89 15.02 4.62 -1.90
N GLU A 90 16.12 5.30 -2.23
CA GLU A 90 16.47 6.59 -1.61
C GLU A 90 15.55 7.71 -2.09
N GLN A 91 15.15 7.72 -3.34
CA GLN A 91 14.14 8.67 -3.82
C GLN A 91 12.81 8.48 -3.10
N ILE A 92 12.35 7.24 -2.89
CA ILE A 92 11.14 6.97 -2.11
C ILE A 92 11.32 7.47 -0.66
N ARG A 93 12.49 7.28 -0.03
CA ARG A 93 12.76 7.83 1.31
C ARG A 93 12.73 9.35 1.33
N THR A 94 13.06 9.99 0.22
CA THR A 94 13.09 11.45 0.08
C THR A 94 11.72 12.02 -0.20
N ASP A 95 11.04 11.50 -1.20
CA ASP A 95 9.83 12.08 -1.77
C ASP A 95 8.55 11.37 -1.29
N GLY A 96 8.66 10.09 -0.85
CA GLY A 96 7.56 9.22 -0.46
C GLY A 96 7.00 8.39 -1.61
N TYR A 97 7.44 8.65 -2.83
CA TYR A 97 7.01 7.94 -4.02
C TYR A 97 8.10 7.90 -5.09
N TYR A 98 7.91 6.99 -6.05
CA TYR A 98 8.71 6.90 -7.28
C TYR A 98 7.83 6.44 -8.43
N VAL A 99 7.91 7.09 -9.58
CA VAL A 99 7.25 6.67 -10.83
C VAL A 99 8.30 6.03 -11.73
N PHE A 100 8.07 4.78 -12.14
CA PHE A 100 8.98 4.07 -13.04
C PHE A 100 8.94 4.70 -14.44
N LYS A 101 10.08 4.75 -15.10
CA LYS A 101 10.20 5.27 -16.47
C LYS A 101 9.57 4.33 -17.48
N GLU A 102 9.85 3.04 -17.32
CA GLU A 102 9.30 1.97 -18.14
C GLU A 102 7.92 1.55 -17.62
N ARG A 103 7.12 0.95 -18.50
CA ARG A 103 5.74 0.54 -18.22
C ARG A 103 5.59 -0.96 -18.34
N ILE A 104 4.65 -1.53 -17.62
CA ILE A 104 4.23 -2.91 -17.85
C ILE A 104 3.75 -3.05 -19.29
N PRO A 105 4.18 -4.09 -20.02
CA PRO A 105 3.79 -4.30 -21.41
C PRO A 105 2.28 -4.33 -21.62
N ASP A 106 1.81 -3.72 -22.69
CA ASP A 106 0.39 -3.65 -23.04
C ASP A 106 -0.29 -5.01 -23.11
N SER A 107 0.42 -6.05 -23.57
CA SER A 107 -0.10 -7.41 -23.62
C SER A 107 -0.47 -7.96 -22.24
N VAL A 108 0.33 -7.66 -21.21
CA VAL A 108 0.06 -8.04 -19.80
C VAL A 108 -1.12 -7.25 -19.26
N CYS A 109 -1.11 -5.93 -19.45
CA CYS A 109 -2.20 -5.06 -19.01
C CYS A 109 -3.54 -5.46 -19.66
N ASN A 110 -3.56 -5.73 -20.97
CA ASN A 110 -4.76 -6.12 -21.71
C ASN A 110 -5.31 -7.46 -21.22
N GLN A 111 -4.44 -8.44 -20.90
CA GLN A 111 -4.86 -9.72 -20.36
C GLN A 111 -5.55 -9.57 -19.00
N ILE A 112 -5.01 -8.72 -18.12
CA ILE A 112 -5.60 -8.45 -16.81
C ILE A 112 -6.92 -7.70 -16.99
N ALA A 113 -6.96 -6.65 -17.82
CA ALA A 113 -8.15 -5.87 -18.08
C ALA A 113 -9.29 -6.71 -18.70
N ALA A 114 -8.97 -7.65 -19.61
CA ALA A 114 -9.96 -8.57 -20.18
C ALA A 114 -10.55 -9.49 -19.10
N ALA A 115 -9.72 -10.07 -18.24
CA ALA A 115 -10.18 -10.90 -17.12
C ALA A 115 -11.03 -10.09 -16.13
N ALA A 116 -10.59 -8.86 -15.78
CA ALA A 116 -11.31 -7.99 -14.86
C ALA A 116 -12.71 -7.59 -15.36
N ARG A 117 -12.89 -7.43 -16.68
CA ARG A 117 -14.20 -7.11 -17.27
C ARG A 117 -15.24 -8.23 -17.13
N SER A 118 -14.81 -9.47 -17.02
CA SER A 118 -15.67 -10.65 -16.86
C SER A 118 -15.71 -11.19 -15.42
N THR A 119 -15.04 -10.52 -14.50
CA THR A 119 -14.98 -10.94 -13.10
C THR A 119 -15.81 -9.99 -12.25
N GLU A 120 -16.74 -10.57 -11.49
CA GLU A 120 -17.52 -9.81 -10.52
C GLU A 120 -16.61 -9.23 -9.42
N GLY A 121 -16.86 -7.97 -9.08
CA GLY A 121 -16.25 -7.27 -7.97
C GLY A 121 -17.28 -6.90 -6.91
N LEU A 122 -16.83 -6.60 -5.71
CA LEU A 122 -17.65 -6.09 -4.62
C LEU A 122 -17.85 -4.58 -4.80
N PRO A 123 -19.09 -4.11 -5.06
CA PRO A 123 -19.35 -2.67 -5.23
C PRO A 123 -19.27 -1.94 -3.89
N GLY A 124 -18.59 -0.78 -3.90
CA GLY A 124 -18.45 0.06 -2.72
C GLY A 124 -17.54 -0.56 -1.64
N ARG A 125 -17.20 0.24 -0.65
CA ARG A 125 -16.36 -0.18 0.51
C ARG A 125 -17.04 0.15 1.84
N ASN A 126 -18.36 0.32 1.83
CA ASN A 126 -19.11 0.59 3.06
C ASN A 126 -19.52 -0.73 3.73
N PRO A 127 -18.91 -1.13 4.87
CA PRO A 127 -19.24 -2.37 5.54
C PRO A 127 -20.66 -2.38 6.15
N GLU A 128 -21.25 -1.21 6.38
CA GLU A 128 -22.61 -1.07 6.90
C GLU A 128 -23.68 -1.28 5.82
N LYS A 129 -23.29 -1.20 4.56
CA LYS A 129 -24.18 -1.36 3.40
C LYS A 129 -23.55 -2.32 2.38
N PRO A 130 -23.35 -3.60 2.72
CA PRO A 130 -22.79 -4.56 1.79
C PRO A 130 -23.71 -4.72 0.58
N GLN A 131 -23.11 -4.72 -0.61
CA GLN A 131 -23.83 -4.93 -1.87
C GLN A 131 -23.49 -6.33 -2.42
N PRO A 132 -24.35 -6.95 -3.22
CA PRO A 132 -24.01 -8.15 -3.93
C PRO A 132 -22.88 -7.89 -4.92
N MET A 133 -22.08 -8.92 -5.21
CA MET A 133 -21.05 -8.83 -6.24
C MET A 133 -21.68 -8.55 -7.60
N ALA A 134 -21.02 -7.69 -8.38
CA ALA A 134 -21.50 -7.26 -9.68
C ALA A 134 -20.34 -7.09 -10.69
N ILE A 135 -20.65 -7.24 -11.96
CA ILE A 135 -19.73 -6.85 -13.06
C ILE A 135 -19.72 -5.33 -13.17
N PHE A 136 -18.54 -4.75 -13.24
CA PHE A 136 -18.40 -3.31 -13.47
C PHE A 136 -18.91 -2.92 -14.86
N ASP A 137 -19.91 -2.05 -14.91
CA ASP A 137 -20.37 -1.38 -16.13
C ASP A 137 -19.77 0.02 -16.21
N PRO A 138 -18.83 0.29 -17.15
CA PRO A 138 -18.22 1.60 -17.28
C PRO A 138 -19.19 2.69 -17.79
N ALA A 139 -20.30 2.30 -18.43
CA ALA A 139 -21.29 3.24 -18.95
C ALA A 139 -22.25 3.71 -17.86
N ASN A 140 -22.48 2.86 -16.85
CA ASN A 140 -23.46 3.16 -15.80
C ASN A 140 -23.02 2.54 -14.46
N PRO A 141 -21.94 3.05 -13.82
CA PRO A 141 -21.45 2.48 -12.57
C PRO A 141 -22.38 2.83 -11.40
N ASP A 142 -22.80 1.79 -10.64
CA ASP A 142 -23.67 1.96 -9.46
C ASP A 142 -22.87 2.30 -8.19
N ALA A 143 -21.54 2.10 -8.22
CA ALA A 143 -20.64 2.39 -7.11
C ALA A 143 -19.32 3.00 -7.57
N SER A 144 -18.71 3.80 -6.71
CA SER A 144 -17.43 4.47 -6.98
C SER A 144 -16.25 3.49 -7.14
N VAL A 145 -16.35 2.29 -6.58
CA VAL A 145 -15.32 1.23 -6.62
C VAL A 145 -15.96 -0.14 -6.76
N TYR A 146 -15.27 -1.05 -7.45
CA TYR A 146 -15.60 -2.48 -7.51
C TYR A 146 -14.32 -3.28 -7.24
N ASP A 147 -14.20 -3.83 -6.04
CA ASP A 147 -13.03 -4.60 -5.62
C ASP A 147 -13.15 -6.07 -6.07
N ILE A 148 -12.22 -6.52 -6.91
CA ILE A 148 -12.16 -7.92 -7.32
C ILE A 148 -11.55 -8.75 -6.19
N PRO A 149 -12.20 -9.86 -5.75
CA PRO A 149 -11.69 -10.69 -4.67
C PRO A 149 -10.29 -11.23 -4.95
N GLU A 150 -9.42 -11.21 -3.96
CA GLU A 150 -8.02 -11.60 -4.08
C GLU A 150 -7.85 -13.01 -4.67
N ALA A 151 -8.70 -13.97 -4.26
CA ALA A 151 -8.68 -15.32 -4.79
C ALA A 151 -8.95 -15.38 -6.32
N ARG A 152 -9.71 -14.45 -6.87
CA ARG A 152 -9.94 -14.32 -8.32
C ARG A 152 -8.75 -13.68 -9.02
N ILE A 153 -8.08 -12.71 -8.37
CA ILE A 153 -6.89 -12.04 -8.92
C ILE A 153 -5.78 -13.05 -9.17
N TRP A 154 -5.57 -14.00 -8.24
CA TRP A 154 -4.56 -15.06 -8.36
C TRP A 154 -4.78 -15.99 -9.54
N GLN A 155 -5.99 -16.10 -10.07
CA GLN A 155 -6.28 -16.92 -11.26
C GLN A 155 -5.91 -16.23 -12.59
N ILE A 156 -5.55 -14.93 -12.56
CA ILE A 156 -5.26 -14.14 -13.77
C ILE A 156 -3.77 -14.28 -14.14
N PRO A 157 -3.41 -14.96 -15.24
CA PRO A 157 -2.01 -15.19 -15.60
C PRO A 157 -1.19 -13.90 -15.75
N GLY A 158 -1.76 -12.85 -16.35
CA GLY A 158 -1.13 -11.55 -16.46
C GLY A 158 -0.80 -10.93 -15.09
N TYR A 159 -1.66 -11.11 -14.10
CA TYR A 159 -1.43 -10.62 -12.74
C TYR A 159 -0.33 -11.44 -12.03
N GLN A 160 -0.31 -12.77 -12.25
CA GLN A 160 0.76 -13.63 -11.73
C GLN A 160 2.12 -13.20 -12.27
N ARG A 161 2.22 -12.78 -13.55
CA ARG A 161 3.47 -12.24 -14.12
C ARG A 161 3.90 -10.95 -13.46
N ILE A 162 2.96 -10.05 -13.11
CA ILE A 162 3.29 -8.84 -12.32
C ILE A 162 3.83 -9.23 -10.95
N ILE A 163 3.16 -10.11 -10.22
CA ILE A 163 3.60 -10.59 -8.90
C ILE A 163 4.97 -11.25 -8.96
N ALA A 164 5.26 -11.95 -10.05
CA ALA A 164 6.51 -12.66 -10.28
C ALA A 164 7.69 -11.73 -10.61
N ASP A 165 7.43 -10.47 -10.91
CA ASP A 165 8.51 -9.55 -11.30
C ASP A 165 9.41 -9.22 -10.09
N PRO A 166 10.73 -9.49 -10.18
CA PRO A 166 11.63 -9.35 -9.05
C PRO A 166 11.84 -7.90 -8.57
N ILE A 167 11.47 -6.88 -9.36
CA ILE A 167 11.63 -5.48 -8.94
C ILE A 167 10.87 -5.19 -7.66
N PHE A 168 9.66 -5.72 -7.51
CA PHE A 168 8.80 -5.40 -6.39
C PHE A 168 9.38 -5.91 -5.05
N VAL A 169 9.83 -7.15 -5.00
CA VAL A 169 10.45 -7.71 -3.79
C VAL A 169 11.81 -7.08 -3.50
N ASN A 170 12.64 -6.85 -4.52
CA ASN A 170 13.98 -6.29 -4.33
C ASN A 170 13.94 -4.82 -3.91
N LEU A 171 13.06 -4.02 -4.51
CA LEU A 171 12.91 -2.60 -4.15
C LEU A 171 12.33 -2.46 -2.74
N SER A 172 11.33 -3.24 -2.37
CA SER A 172 10.77 -3.20 -1.01
C SER A 172 11.79 -3.62 0.04
N GLN A 173 12.60 -4.66 -0.19
CA GLN A 173 13.72 -5.02 0.70
C GLN A 173 14.76 -3.89 0.81
N ALA A 174 15.14 -3.29 -0.31
CA ALA A 174 16.08 -2.16 -0.32
C ALA A 174 15.53 -0.95 0.45
N TYR A 175 14.23 -0.67 0.29
CA TYR A 175 13.54 0.41 0.97
C TYR A 175 13.43 0.17 2.48
N PHE A 176 13.03 -1.03 2.90
CA PHE A 176 12.92 -1.38 4.33
C PHE A 176 14.30 -1.56 4.99
N GLY A 177 15.29 -2.01 4.23
CA GLY A 177 16.55 -2.54 4.77
C GLY A 177 16.32 -3.79 5.61
N ALA A 178 15.24 -4.52 5.37
CA ALA A 178 14.76 -5.68 6.10
C ALA A 178 14.10 -6.67 5.14
N ALA A 179 13.78 -7.87 5.62
CA ALA A 179 12.96 -8.83 4.87
C ALA A 179 11.63 -8.21 4.46
N SER A 180 11.19 -8.53 3.27
CA SER A 180 9.94 -8.04 2.68
C SER A 180 9.04 -9.22 2.30
N VAL A 181 7.77 -9.14 2.63
CA VAL A 181 6.75 -10.16 2.35
C VAL A 181 5.64 -9.51 1.52
N LEU A 182 5.21 -10.18 0.47
CA LEU A 182 4.00 -9.82 -0.25
C LEU A 182 2.80 -10.08 0.67
N LYS A 183 2.20 -8.98 1.15
CA LYS A 183 1.15 -9.02 2.15
C LYS A 183 -0.22 -9.15 1.49
N GLN A 184 -0.46 -8.38 0.42
CA GLN A 184 -1.76 -8.28 -0.23
C GLN A 184 -1.61 -7.93 -1.72
N VAL A 185 -2.54 -8.42 -2.52
CA VAL A 185 -2.74 -8.03 -3.91
C VAL A 185 -4.17 -7.55 -4.10
N ASN A 186 -4.34 -6.45 -4.82
CA ASN A 186 -5.64 -5.84 -5.06
C ASN A 186 -5.80 -5.49 -6.53
N LEU A 187 -7.04 -5.59 -7.02
CA LEU A 187 -7.45 -5.17 -8.35
C LEU A 187 -8.86 -4.59 -8.25
N TRP A 188 -9.03 -3.35 -8.70
CA TRP A 188 -10.35 -2.72 -8.62
C TRP A 188 -10.61 -1.74 -9.76
N TRP A 189 -11.88 -1.60 -10.07
CA TRP A 189 -12.40 -0.52 -10.90
C TRP A 189 -12.75 0.69 -10.04
N SER A 190 -12.53 1.89 -10.58
CA SER A 190 -13.11 3.12 -10.06
C SER A 190 -13.89 3.78 -11.18
N GLY A 191 -15.16 4.11 -10.93
CA GLY A 191 -16.06 4.72 -11.88
C GLY A 191 -16.46 6.14 -11.47
N ALA A 192 -16.86 6.94 -12.43
CA ALA A 192 -17.43 8.27 -12.19
C ALA A 192 -18.88 8.14 -11.71
N VAL A 193 -19.10 8.35 -10.41
CA VAL A 193 -20.43 8.30 -9.79
C VAL A 193 -20.71 9.64 -9.09
N GLY A 194 -21.53 10.49 -9.71
CA GLY A 194 -22.09 11.68 -9.08
C GLY A 194 -21.12 12.79 -8.62
N GLY A 195 -19.82 12.68 -8.95
CA GLY A 195 -18.84 13.76 -8.74
C GLY A 195 -18.44 14.08 -7.30
N GLN A 196 -19.04 13.46 -6.28
CA GLN A 196 -18.67 13.64 -4.89
C GLN A 196 -17.66 12.59 -4.44
N ALA A 197 -16.71 13.00 -3.58
CA ALA A 197 -15.72 12.08 -3.02
C ALA A 197 -16.39 11.10 -2.04
N ASP A 198 -16.18 9.80 -2.29
CA ASP A 198 -16.63 8.75 -1.39
C ASP A 198 -15.56 8.51 -0.29
N THR A 199 -15.94 8.79 0.95
CA THR A 199 -15.04 8.61 2.11
C THR A 199 -14.63 7.17 2.32
N ASN A 200 -15.49 6.19 1.98
CA ASN A 200 -15.22 4.76 2.11
C ASN A 200 -14.30 4.26 0.99
N ALA A 201 -14.32 4.92 -0.18
CA ALA A 201 -13.48 4.58 -1.32
C ALA A 201 -12.07 5.21 -1.26
N ALA A 202 -11.63 5.74 -0.12
CA ALA A 202 -10.35 6.40 0.07
C ALA A 202 -10.14 7.62 -0.87
N GLN A 203 -11.22 8.34 -1.16
CA GLN A 203 -11.21 9.49 -2.07
C GLN A 203 -10.98 10.84 -1.37
N LEU A 204 -10.86 10.86 -0.04
CA LEU A 204 -10.35 11.98 0.75
C LEU A 204 -8.94 11.68 1.24
N PHE A 205 -8.15 12.73 1.49
CA PHE A 205 -6.80 12.55 2.02
C PHE A 205 -6.82 11.78 3.34
N HIS A 206 -5.91 10.83 3.45
CA HIS A 206 -5.66 10.01 4.62
C HIS A 206 -4.22 9.52 4.59
N PHE A 207 -3.79 8.92 5.66
CA PHE A 207 -2.60 8.07 5.68
C PHE A 207 -3.02 6.64 6.01
N ASP A 208 -2.30 5.66 5.50
CA ASP A 208 -2.52 4.29 5.91
C ASP A 208 -1.79 4.02 7.24
N PHE A 209 -2.40 3.22 8.09
CA PHE A 209 -1.75 2.67 9.25
C PHE A 209 -2.28 1.25 9.50
N ASP A 210 -1.61 0.33 8.89
CA ASP A 210 -1.91 -1.08 8.99
C ASP A 210 -1.23 -1.73 10.21
N PRO A 211 -1.67 -2.92 10.64
CA PRO A 211 -0.96 -3.70 11.66
C PRO A 211 0.54 -3.91 11.38
N ALA A 212 0.94 -3.95 10.11
CA ALA A 212 2.34 -3.90 9.71
C ALA A 212 2.76 -2.43 9.54
N PRO A 213 3.51 -1.82 10.46
CA PRO A 213 3.82 -0.38 10.44
C PRO A 213 4.90 0.01 9.41
N ILE A 214 5.34 -0.93 8.59
CA ILE A 214 6.33 -0.71 7.53
C ILE A 214 5.90 -1.48 6.31
N TRP A 215 5.45 -0.74 5.30
CA TRP A 215 5.03 -1.28 4.01
C TRP A 215 5.44 -0.35 2.88
N LEU A 216 5.34 -0.88 1.67
CA LEU A 216 5.47 -0.15 0.41
C LEU A 216 4.41 -0.69 -0.53
N LYS A 217 3.62 0.20 -1.12
CA LYS A 217 2.62 -0.16 -2.12
C LYS A 217 3.12 0.17 -3.52
N PHE A 218 2.89 -0.76 -4.43
CA PHE A 218 3.11 -0.56 -5.85
C PHE A 218 1.75 -0.51 -6.53
N PHE A 219 1.51 0.55 -7.28
CA PHE A 219 0.30 0.73 -8.05
C PHE A 219 0.62 0.62 -9.54
N ILE A 220 -0.24 -0.04 -10.28
CA ILE A 220 -0.10 -0.27 -11.72
C ILE A 220 -1.41 0.15 -12.39
N TYR A 221 -1.36 1.12 -13.28
CA TYR A 221 -2.50 1.51 -14.08
C TYR A 221 -2.73 0.50 -15.21
N LEU A 222 -3.91 -0.09 -15.24
CA LEU A 222 -4.33 -1.04 -16.28
C LEU A 222 -5.28 -0.42 -17.31
N SER A 223 -5.54 0.88 -17.17
CA SER A 223 -6.18 1.80 -18.11
C SER A 223 -5.38 3.09 -18.19
N ASP A 224 -5.61 3.92 -19.19
CA ASP A 224 -5.05 5.26 -19.20
C ASP A 224 -5.65 6.10 -18.06
N VAL A 225 -4.80 6.82 -17.34
CA VAL A 225 -5.22 7.67 -16.23
C VAL A 225 -4.80 9.11 -16.46
N THR A 226 -5.81 9.96 -16.57
CA THR A 226 -5.69 11.41 -16.74
C THR A 226 -6.19 12.12 -15.48
N PRO A 227 -6.01 13.42 -15.31
CA PRO A 227 -6.59 14.17 -14.20
C PRO A 227 -8.11 14.00 -14.06
N ALA A 228 -8.84 13.74 -15.17
CA ALA A 228 -10.29 13.54 -15.17
C ALA A 228 -10.73 12.10 -14.81
N THR A 229 -9.86 11.09 -15.01
CA THR A 229 -10.20 9.68 -14.73
C THR A 229 -9.72 9.21 -13.36
N GLY A 230 -9.35 10.14 -12.47
CA GLY A 230 -9.12 9.90 -11.06
C GLY A 230 -7.72 9.35 -10.73
N PRO A 231 -6.64 10.12 -10.88
CA PRO A 231 -5.30 9.68 -10.54
C PRO A 231 -5.13 9.43 -9.04
N HIS A 232 -4.08 8.70 -8.70
CA HIS A 232 -3.57 8.67 -7.33
C HIS A 232 -2.95 10.03 -7.00
N VAL A 233 -3.28 10.59 -5.85
CA VAL A 233 -2.73 11.87 -5.37
C VAL A 233 -1.92 11.61 -4.13
N PHE A 234 -0.71 12.14 -4.10
CA PHE A 234 0.23 11.99 -2.98
C PHE A 234 0.78 13.33 -2.54
N VAL A 235 0.98 13.50 -1.25
CA VAL A 235 1.63 14.70 -0.70
C VAL A 235 3.10 14.41 -0.50
N LYS A 236 3.93 14.98 -1.37
CA LYS A 236 5.39 14.79 -1.40
C LYS A 236 6.02 15.06 -0.04
N GLY A 237 6.80 14.11 0.46
CA GLY A 237 7.53 14.20 1.72
C GLY A 237 6.69 14.04 2.98
N SER A 238 5.35 13.87 2.88
CA SER A 238 4.45 13.75 4.05
C SER A 238 4.66 12.46 4.85
N HIS A 239 5.22 11.40 4.25
CA HIS A 239 5.59 10.16 4.92
C HIS A 239 6.69 10.34 5.99
N ARG A 240 7.44 11.44 5.95
CA ARG A 240 8.49 11.74 6.93
C ARG A 240 7.96 12.32 8.25
N LEU A 241 6.73 12.77 8.29
CA LEU A 241 5.95 13.21 9.46
C LEU A 241 6.67 14.21 10.41
N ARG A 242 7.82 14.77 10.01
CA ARG A 242 8.62 15.69 10.84
C ARG A 242 8.28 17.16 10.63
N GLN A 243 7.30 17.45 9.78
CA GLN A 243 6.91 18.84 9.52
C GLN A 243 6.05 19.38 10.69
N PRO A 244 6.28 20.61 11.15
CA PRO A 244 5.52 21.17 12.27
C PRO A 244 4.00 21.11 12.07
N ARG A 245 3.53 21.34 10.85
CA ARG A 245 2.10 21.33 10.49
C ARG A 245 1.50 19.92 10.46
N ALA A 246 2.31 18.88 10.16
CA ALA A 246 1.88 17.49 10.25
C ALA A 246 1.43 17.12 11.66
N SER A 247 2.05 17.71 12.71
CA SER A 247 1.67 17.50 14.10
C SER A 247 0.22 17.84 14.36
N GLU A 248 -0.26 18.93 13.80
CA GLU A 248 -1.63 19.39 14.00
C GLU A 248 -2.62 18.43 13.33
N ILE A 249 -2.37 18.03 12.09
CA ILE A 249 -3.21 17.05 11.38
C ILE A 249 -3.21 15.71 12.13
N LEU A 250 -2.04 15.19 12.51
CA LEU A 250 -1.92 13.91 13.22
C LEU A 250 -2.53 13.95 14.62
N SER A 251 -2.60 15.14 15.26
CA SER A 251 -3.27 15.28 16.55
C SER A 251 -4.76 15.00 16.50
N ARG A 252 -5.37 15.12 15.31
CA ARG A 252 -6.78 14.76 15.05
C ARG A 252 -6.99 13.24 15.01
N GLY A 253 -5.92 12.44 14.99
CA GLY A 253 -5.95 10.98 14.91
C GLY A 253 -6.07 10.45 13.48
N TYR A 254 -6.61 9.24 13.34
CA TYR A 254 -6.83 8.59 12.04
C TYR A 254 -8.14 9.08 11.43
N VAL A 255 -8.08 10.22 10.71
CA VAL A 255 -9.25 10.89 10.14
C VAL A 255 -9.07 11.16 8.63
N ARG A 256 -10.17 11.43 7.96
CA ARG A 256 -10.15 11.96 6.59
C ARG A 256 -9.88 13.47 6.66
N ILE A 257 -9.08 13.98 5.74
CA ILE A 257 -8.56 15.35 5.74
C ILE A 257 -8.97 16.02 4.44
N SER A 258 -9.39 17.28 4.54
CA SER A 258 -9.78 18.06 3.37
C SER A 258 -8.58 18.46 2.50
N ASP A 259 -8.84 18.79 1.25
CA ASP A 259 -7.83 19.29 0.31
C ASP A 259 -7.23 20.61 0.79
N GLU A 260 -8.06 21.45 1.41
CA GLU A 260 -7.69 22.75 1.97
C GLU A 260 -6.72 22.58 3.14
N ASP A 261 -7.03 21.73 4.11
CA ASP A 261 -6.17 21.43 5.25
C ASP A 261 -4.80 20.92 4.81
N ILE A 262 -4.78 20.03 3.82
CA ILE A 262 -3.52 19.49 3.26
C ILE A 262 -2.74 20.59 2.52
N ALA A 263 -3.41 21.41 1.70
CA ALA A 263 -2.78 22.49 0.97
C ALA A 263 -2.20 23.56 1.91
N GLU A 264 -2.89 23.87 3.00
CA GLU A 264 -2.39 24.77 4.03
C GLU A 264 -1.18 24.20 4.78
N ALA A 265 -1.23 22.89 5.11
CA ALA A 265 -0.18 22.24 5.90
C ALA A 265 1.10 21.99 5.11
N TYR A 266 0.99 21.63 3.83
CA TYR A 266 2.13 21.14 3.03
C TYR A 266 2.48 22.02 1.83
N GLY A 267 1.60 22.95 1.42
CA GLY A 267 1.70 23.70 0.16
C GLY A 267 1.13 22.93 -1.03
N ARG A 268 0.46 23.65 -1.93
CA ARG A 268 -0.16 23.05 -3.14
C ARG A 268 0.88 22.43 -4.08
N GLU A 269 2.10 22.96 -4.12
CA GLU A 269 3.22 22.48 -4.91
C GLU A 269 3.72 21.10 -4.51
N ASN A 270 3.39 20.64 -3.30
CA ASN A 270 3.74 19.31 -2.80
C ASN A 270 2.61 18.28 -3.00
N ILE A 271 1.45 18.70 -3.51
CA ILE A 271 0.35 17.81 -3.87
C ILE A 271 0.54 17.35 -5.31
N VAL A 272 0.87 16.08 -5.50
CA VAL A 272 1.23 15.51 -6.80
C VAL A 272 0.15 14.55 -7.28
N GLU A 273 -0.44 14.82 -8.45
CA GLU A 273 -1.31 13.88 -9.16
C GLU A 273 -0.46 12.94 -10.04
N LEU A 274 -0.49 11.66 -9.75
CA LEU A 274 0.25 10.64 -10.49
C LEU A 274 -0.62 10.12 -11.64
N SER A 275 -0.64 10.85 -12.75
CA SER A 275 -1.30 10.44 -13.99
C SER A 275 -0.34 9.67 -14.89
N GLY A 276 -0.87 8.91 -15.86
CA GLY A 276 -0.04 8.24 -16.84
C GLY A 276 -0.83 7.26 -17.72
N PRO A 277 -0.25 6.84 -18.84
CA PRO A 277 -0.84 5.86 -19.72
C PRO A 277 -0.89 4.48 -19.06
N LYS A 278 -1.70 3.58 -19.62
CA LYS A 278 -1.75 2.17 -19.25
C LYS A 278 -0.36 1.56 -19.12
N GLY A 279 -0.15 0.75 -18.11
CA GLY A 279 1.14 0.16 -17.76
C GLY A 279 2.00 1.02 -16.85
N THR A 280 1.64 2.28 -16.57
CA THR A 280 2.38 3.12 -15.61
C THR A 280 2.43 2.46 -14.23
N VAL A 281 3.64 2.38 -13.68
CA VAL A 281 3.91 1.83 -12.35
C VAL A 281 4.48 2.91 -11.43
N PHE A 282 4.02 2.95 -10.22
CA PHE A 282 4.60 3.79 -9.18
C PHE A 282 4.61 3.10 -7.81
N ALA A 283 5.66 3.38 -7.04
CA ALA A 283 5.81 2.93 -5.66
C ALA A 283 5.49 4.08 -4.71
N VAL A 284 4.75 3.81 -3.63
CA VAL A 284 4.34 4.83 -2.65
C VAL A 284 4.46 4.29 -1.22
N ASP A 285 5.07 5.08 -0.34
CA ASP A 285 4.95 4.89 1.12
C ASP A 285 3.66 5.57 1.59
N THR A 286 2.59 4.81 1.64
CA THR A 286 1.24 5.32 1.95
C THR A 286 1.02 5.65 3.43
N ILE A 287 2.07 5.64 4.27
CA ILE A 287 2.05 6.33 5.57
C ILE A 287 2.04 7.86 5.38
N GLY A 288 2.47 8.35 4.20
CA GLY A 288 2.26 9.72 3.76
C GLY A 288 0.82 9.97 3.36
N PHE A 289 0.40 11.23 3.40
CA PHE A 289 -0.95 11.62 3.03
C PHE A 289 -1.19 11.40 1.54
N HIS A 290 -2.27 10.70 1.23
CA HIS A 290 -2.64 10.35 -0.13
C HIS A 290 -4.14 10.16 -0.26
N LYS A 291 -4.62 10.13 -1.51
CA LYS A 291 -5.99 9.77 -1.86
C LYS A 291 -6.08 9.21 -3.28
N GLY A 292 -7.13 8.47 -3.58
CA GLY A 292 -7.57 8.25 -4.95
C GLY A 292 -8.49 9.38 -5.37
N LYS A 293 -8.08 10.26 -6.30
CA LYS A 293 -9.00 11.28 -6.81
C LYS A 293 -10.23 10.59 -7.41
N PRO A 294 -11.47 11.06 -7.11
CA PRO A 294 -12.65 10.50 -7.77
C PRO A 294 -12.55 10.71 -9.28
N PRO A 295 -12.91 9.74 -10.12
CA PRO A 295 -13.09 9.99 -11.54
C PRO A 295 -14.21 11.02 -11.76
N GLU A 296 -13.92 12.05 -12.52
CA GLU A 296 -14.90 13.04 -12.98
C GLU A 296 -15.66 12.50 -14.20
N THR A 297 -14.93 11.75 -15.04
CA THR A 297 -15.43 11.08 -16.22
C THR A 297 -14.77 9.71 -16.40
N GLY A 298 -15.48 8.79 -17.05
CA GLY A 298 -14.92 7.48 -17.41
C GLY A 298 -14.60 6.60 -16.19
N PHE A 299 -13.48 5.91 -16.25
CA PHE A 299 -13.10 4.92 -15.24
C PHE A 299 -11.58 4.73 -15.16
N ARG A 300 -11.15 4.10 -14.08
CA ARG A 300 -9.78 3.63 -13.88
C ARG A 300 -9.80 2.17 -13.43
N LEU A 301 -8.97 1.32 -14.06
CA LEU A 301 -8.61 0.01 -13.55
C LEU A 301 -7.22 0.08 -12.93
N LEU A 302 -7.10 -0.33 -11.67
CA LEU A 302 -5.87 -0.22 -10.89
C LEU A 302 -5.54 -1.56 -10.22
N ALA A 303 -4.29 -2.00 -10.39
CA ALA A 303 -3.71 -3.10 -9.64
C ALA A 303 -2.80 -2.56 -8.53
N GLN A 304 -2.73 -3.26 -7.38
CA GLN A 304 -1.86 -2.94 -6.27
C GLN A 304 -1.17 -4.19 -5.74
N LEU A 305 0.13 -4.05 -5.47
CA LEU A 305 0.89 -5.00 -4.65
C LEU A 305 1.29 -4.29 -3.37
N GLU A 306 1.04 -4.89 -2.21
CA GLU A 306 1.50 -4.39 -0.94
C GLU A 306 2.56 -5.33 -0.36
N TYR A 307 3.76 -4.79 -0.18
CA TYR A 307 4.84 -5.45 0.51
C TYR A 307 4.99 -4.84 1.91
N ALA A 308 5.20 -5.71 2.90
CA ALA A 308 5.40 -5.31 4.29
C ALA A 308 6.57 -6.07 4.93
N THR A 309 7.05 -5.58 6.08
CA THR A 309 7.93 -6.40 6.92
C THR A 309 7.13 -7.54 7.55
N PRO A 310 7.76 -8.71 7.83
CA PRO A 310 7.04 -9.92 8.27
C PRO A 310 6.48 -9.86 9.69
N LEU A 311 6.48 -8.70 10.35
CA LEU A 311 6.11 -8.58 11.75
C LEU A 311 4.63 -8.94 12.03
N PHE A 312 3.71 -8.60 11.12
CA PHE A 312 2.27 -8.79 11.32
C PHE A 312 1.57 -9.44 10.12
N VAL A 313 2.31 -10.23 9.33
CA VAL A 313 1.77 -10.78 8.07
C VAL A 313 0.63 -11.74 8.30
N ALA A 314 0.62 -12.49 9.41
CA ALA A 314 -0.45 -13.44 9.71
C ALA A 314 -1.79 -12.76 10.08
N SER A 315 -1.77 -11.49 10.52
CA SER A 315 -2.99 -10.77 10.91
C SER A 315 -3.81 -10.25 9.73
N VAL A 316 -3.32 -10.40 8.50
CA VAL A 316 -3.87 -9.65 7.36
C VAL A 316 -4.80 -10.46 6.50
N SER A 317 -4.61 -11.76 6.41
CA SER A 317 -5.46 -12.64 5.62
C SER A 317 -5.02 -14.09 5.72
N ASP A 318 -5.98 -14.98 5.51
CA ASP A 318 -5.75 -16.42 5.44
C ASP A 318 -4.70 -16.77 4.37
N PRO A 319 -3.95 -17.87 4.55
CA PRO A 319 -3.09 -18.38 3.51
C PRO A 319 -3.85 -18.60 2.21
N LEU A 320 -3.34 -18.05 1.12
CA LEU A 320 -3.95 -18.20 -0.21
C LEU A 320 -3.06 -19.13 -1.04
N PRO A 321 -3.48 -20.38 -1.31
CA PRO A 321 -2.67 -21.31 -2.07
C PRO A 321 -2.50 -20.83 -3.51
N LEU A 322 -1.34 -21.12 -4.09
CA LEU A 322 -1.10 -20.85 -5.50
C LEU A 322 -2.09 -21.65 -6.36
N PRO A 323 -2.60 -21.06 -7.45
CA PRO A 323 -3.50 -21.76 -8.35
C PRO A 323 -2.78 -22.93 -9.04
N ALA A 324 -3.53 -23.98 -9.42
CA ALA A 324 -2.99 -25.14 -10.12
C ALA A 324 -2.34 -24.78 -11.48
N ASN A 325 -2.78 -23.68 -12.09
CA ASN A 325 -2.25 -23.10 -13.33
C ASN A 325 -1.24 -21.98 -13.09
N ALA A 326 -0.48 -22.03 -11.99
CA ALA A 326 0.50 -21.01 -11.69
C ALA A 326 1.54 -20.88 -12.82
N GLU A 327 1.79 -19.62 -13.22
CA GLU A 327 2.78 -19.28 -14.25
C GLU A 327 4.18 -19.76 -13.83
N PRO A 328 4.96 -20.35 -14.74
CA PRO A 328 6.32 -20.84 -14.43
C PRO A 328 7.22 -19.77 -13.82
N GLN A 329 7.08 -18.51 -14.25
CA GLN A 329 7.84 -17.39 -13.71
C GLN A 329 7.47 -17.12 -12.24
N LEU A 330 6.19 -17.24 -11.87
CA LEU A 330 5.75 -17.08 -10.46
C LEU A 330 6.37 -18.18 -9.59
N LEU A 331 6.37 -19.44 -10.06
CA LEU A 331 7.00 -20.56 -9.34
C LEU A 331 8.51 -20.35 -9.18
N ALA A 332 9.19 -19.86 -10.22
CA ALA A 332 10.63 -19.55 -10.18
C ALA A 332 10.93 -18.41 -9.19
N THR A 333 10.16 -17.31 -9.22
CA THR A 333 10.36 -16.19 -8.31
C THR A 333 10.06 -16.59 -6.87
N ARG A 334 9.00 -17.36 -6.62
CA ARG A 334 8.71 -17.90 -5.30
C ARG A 334 9.83 -18.79 -4.77
N LYS A 335 10.44 -19.60 -5.63
CA LYS A 335 11.62 -20.42 -5.26
C LYS A 335 12.83 -19.55 -4.92
N ALA A 336 13.03 -18.45 -5.64
CA ALA A 336 14.14 -17.52 -5.41
C ALA A 336 13.92 -16.65 -4.15
N TYR A 337 12.66 -16.32 -3.83
CA TYR A 337 12.28 -15.47 -2.69
C TYR A 337 11.23 -16.14 -1.79
N PRO A 338 11.49 -17.32 -1.20
CA PRO A 338 10.48 -18.10 -0.49
C PRO A 338 9.86 -17.34 0.70
N TRP A 339 10.61 -16.48 1.36
CA TRP A 339 10.13 -15.65 2.46
C TRP A 339 9.13 -14.59 2.01
N ALA A 340 9.30 -14.05 0.78
CA ALA A 340 8.42 -13.02 0.25
C ALA A 340 7.02 -13.55 -0.06
N PHE A 341 6.90 -14.84 -0.28
CA PHE A 341 5.64 -15.52 -0.61
C PHE A 341 5.16 -16.47 0.50
N ALA A 342 5.54 -16.21 1.76
CA ALA A 342 5.18 -17.08 2.88
C ALA A 342 3.66 -17.24 3.08
N ARG A 343 2.87 -16.23 2.70
CA ARG A 343 1.40 -16.26 2.74
C ARG A 343 0.79 -17.14 1.63
N PHE A 344 1.54 -17.48 0.60
CA PHE A 344 1.07 -18.18 -0.59
C PHE A 344 1.72 -19.57 -0.70
N PRO A 345 1.25 -20.57 0.11
CA PRO A 345 1.78 -21.90 0.08
C PRO A 345 1.48 -22.58 -1.27
N ILE A 346 2.33 -23.54 -1.65
CA ILE A 346 1.98 -24.48 -2.73
C ILE A 346 0.86 -25.38 -2.19
N SER A 347 -0.20 -25.57 -2.95
CA SER A 347 -1.17 -26.62 -2.66
C SER A 347 -0.43 -27.97 -2.73
N VAL A 348 -0.38 -28.69 -1.61
CA VAL A 348 0.18 -30.04 -1.54
C VAL A 348 -0.80 -31.02 -2.16
#